data_2b1b58d5ee52aa12d0194b2a1cb55a91
#
_entry.id   2b1b58d5ee52aa12d0194b2a1cb55a91
#
_cell.length_a   1.000
_cell.length_b   1.000
_cell.length_c   1.000
_cell.angle_alpha   90.00
_cell.angle_beta   90.00
_cell.angle_gamma   90.00
#
_symmetry.space_group_name_H-M   'P 1'
#
loop_
_entity.id
_entity.type
_entity.pdbx_description
1 polymer ?
#
loop_
_entity_poly.entity_id
_entity_poly.type
_entity_poly.pdbx_seq_one_letter_code
_entity_poly.pdbx_strand_id
1 'polypeptide(L)'
;MSGIWSVPVRALIASAALSVAFAAPAAADTAAYLQALQDRYTSLTAEQLLSEGRTVCNAISNGMNSTAALGMVQNDLGVSVSAAGDIVSAAAVHLGC
;
A
#
# COMPACT_ATOMS: atom_id res chain seq x y z
N MET A 1 42.96 22.57 11.46
CA MET A 1 43.23 21.49 10.52
C MET A 1 42.27 20.33 10.69
N SER A 2 42.37 19.64 11.80
CA SER A 2 41.58 18.44 12.00
C SER A 2 40.08 18.72 12.05
N GLY A 3 39.66 19.89 12.46
CA GLY A 3 38.25 20.20 12.50
C GLY A 3 37.55 20.24 11.17
N ILE A 4 38.32 20.46 10.11
CA ILE A 4 37.77 20.53 8.77
C ILE A 4 37.26 19.16 8.31
N TRP A 5 37.88 18.12 8.75
CA TRP A 5 37.59 16.78 8.28
C TRP A 5 36.28 16.23 8.83
N SER A 6 35.89 16.63 9.99
CA SER A 6 34.66 16.15 10.62
C SER A 6 33.41 16.70 9.93
N VAL A 7 33.50 17.84 9.29
CA VAL A 7 32.33 18.44 8.62
C VAL A 7 31.81 17.60 7.48
N PRO A 8 32.65 17.10 6.54
CA PRO A 8 32.16 16.25 5.46
C PRO A 8 31.53 14.97 5.97
N VAL A 9 32.07 14.41 7.04
CA VAL A 9 31.53 13.18 7.61
C VAL A 9 30.10 13.39 8.10
N ARG A 10 29.84 14.49 8.75
CA ARG A 10 28.50 14.79 9.21
C ARG A 10 27.52 14.97 8.07
N ALA A 11 27.94 15.58 6.99
CA ALA A 11 27.10 15.75 5.82
C ALA A 11 26.70 14.41 5.20
N LEU A 12 27.62 13.46 5.17
CA LEU A 12 27.34 12.14 4.63
C LEU A 12 26.29 11.40 5.48
N ILE A 13 26.38 11.54 6.80
CA ILE A 13 25.41 10.90 7.69
C ILE A 13 24.02 11.46 7.45
N ALA A 14 23.91 12.76 7.26
CA ALA A 14 22.63 13.40 7.01
C ALA A 14 22.01 12.88 5.72
N SER A 15 22.79 12.68 4.68
CA SER A 15 22.28 12.16 3.41
C SER A 15 21.74 10.74 3.56
N ALA A 16 22.42 9.90 4.32
CA ALA A 16 21.96 8.55 4.57
C ALA A 16 20.61 8.54 5.30
N ALA A 17 20.44 9.44 6.24
CA ALA A 17 19.19 9.54 6.97
C ALA A 17 18.02 9.92 6.06
N LEU A 18 18.24 10.81 5.10
CA LEU A 18 17.22 11.18 4.14
C LEU A 18 16.81 9.99 3.26
N SER A 19 17.78 9.19 2.85
CA SER A 19 17.49 8.01 2.03
C SER A 19 16.60 7.02 2.77
N VAL A 20 16.84 6.82 4.06
CA VAL A 20 16.03 5.92 4.87
C VAL A 20 14.59 6.46 4.98
N ALA A 21 14.42 7.76 5.10
CA ALA A 21 13.10 8.36 5.22
C ALA A 21 12.23 8.10 4.00
N PHE A 22 12.81 8.03 2.81
CA PHE A 22 12.04 7.75 1.59
C PHE A 22 11.55 6.31 1.50
N ALA A 23 12.22 5.38 2.15
CA ALA A 23 11.84 3.97 2.10
C ALA A 23 10.68 3.65 3.05
N ALA A 24 10.50 4.43 4.11
CA ALA A 24 9.52 4.13 5.15
C ALA A 24 8.06 4.16 4.69
N PRO A 25 7.60 5.11 3.83
CA PRO A 25 6.18 5.21 3.49
C PRO A 25 5.58 3.97 2.83
N ALA A 26 6.35 3.26 2.03
CA ALA A 26 5.85 2.09 1.32
C ALA A 26 5.41 0.98 2.28
N ALA A 27 6.14 0.74 3.35
CA ALA A 27 5.79 -0.27 4.34
C ALA A 27 4.56 0.15 5.15
N ALA A 28 4.42 1.45 5.44
CA ALA A 28 3.28 1.97 6.17
C ALA A 28 1.97 1.78 5.39
N ASP A 29 2.02 1.88 4.08
CA ASP A 29 0.85 1.77 3.23
C ASP A 29 0.21 0.38 3.30
N THR A 30 1.01 -0.67 3.29
CA THR A 30 0.50 -2.03 3.42
C THR A 30 -0.20 -2.24 4.76
N ALA A 31 0.39 -1.78 5.85
CA ALA A 31 -0.20 -1.88 7.17
C ALA A 31 -1.52 -1.11 7.25
N ALA A 32 -1.56 0.08 6.69
CA ALA A 32 -2.76 0.91 6.68
C ALA A 32 -3.88 0.24 5.89
N TYR A 33 -3.57 -0.39 4.77
CA TYR A 33 -4.53 -1.13 3.97
C TYR A 33 -5.17 -2.26 4.80
N LEU A 34 -4.36 -3.05 5.47
CA LEU A 34 -4.86 -4.15 6.29
C LEU A 34 -5.68 -3.65 7.47
N GLN A 35 -5.23 -2.59 8.13
CA GLN A 35 -5.97 -2.02 9.26
C GLN A 35 -7.35 -1.52 8.84
N ALA A 36 -7.47 -0.99 7.64
CA ALA A 36 -8.75 -0.49 7.15
C ALA A 36 -9.76 -1.60 6.92
N LEU A 37 -9.31 -2.82 6.67
CA LEU A 37 -10.17 -3.91 6.21
C LEU A 37 -10.33 -5.07 7.19
N GLN A 38 -9.29 -5.43 7.92
CA GLN A 38 -9.29 -6.67 8.72
C GLN A 38 -10.36 -6.69 9.80
N ASP A 39 -10.58 -5.58 10.48
CA ASP A 39 -11.57 -5.52 11.55
C ASP A 39 -12.99 -5.69 11.04
N ARG A 40 -13.25 -5.28 9.82
CA ARG A 40 -14.59 -5.32 9.21
C ARG A 40 -14.86 -6.63 8.48
N TYR A 41 -13.83 -7.25 7.95
CA TYR A 41 -13.94 -8.46 7.12
C TYR A 41 -13.14 -9.59 7.73
N THR A 42 -13.61 -10.05 8.89
CA THR A 42 -12.89 -11.06 9.67
C THR A 42 -12.86 -12.43 9.01
N SER A 43 -13.73 -12.68 8.04
CA SER A 43 -13.72 -13.94 7.29
C SER A 43 -12.62 -14.00 6.25
N LEU A 44 -11.97 -12.86 5.94
CA LEU A 44 -10.89 -12.79 4.97
C LEU A 44 -9.56 -12.71 5.71
N THR A 45 -8.58 -13.47 5.23
CA THR A 45 -7.25 -13.43 5.82
C THR A 45 -6.47 -12.22 5.31
N ALA A 46 -5.41 -11.85 6.04
CA ALA A 46 -4.51 -10.78 5.59
C ALA A 46 -3.93 -11.09 4.22
N GLU A 47 -3.58 -12.36 3.96
CA GLU A 47 -3.04 -12.77 2.67
C GLU A 47 -4.04 -12.60 1.55
N GLN A 48 -5.30 -12.98 1.77
CA GLN A 48 -6.36 -12.79 0.79
C GLN A 48 -6.57 -11.32 0.48
N LEU A 49 -6.62 -10.48 1.51
CA LEU A 49 -6.80 -9.05 1.33
C LEU A 49 -5.65 -8.41 0.57
N LEU A 50 -4.41 -8.75 0.92
CA LEU A 50 -3.24 -8.20 0.24
C LEU A 50 -3.14 -8.67 -1.20
N SER A 51 -3.37 -9.95 -1.44
CA SER A 51 -3.33 -10.50 -2.79
C SER A 51 -4.36 -9.80 -3.66
N GLU A 52 -5.58 -9.64 -3.15
CA GLU A 52 -6.64 -8.97 -3.90
C GLU A 52 -6.33 -7.49 -4.13
N GLY A 53 -5.78 -6.81 -3.13
CA GLY A 53 -5.39 -5.42 -3.27
C GLY A 53 -4.36 -5.22 -4.38
N ARG A 54 -3.39 -6.10 -4.47
CA ARG A 54 -2.40 -6.05 -5.54
C ARG A 54 -3.01 -6.34 -6.91
N THR A 55 -3.95 -7.29 -6.96
CA THR A 55 -4.68 -7.59 -8.17
C THR A 55 -5.48 -6.38 -8.64
N VAL A 56 -6.15 -5.69 -7.72
CA VAL A 56 -6.88 -4.45 -8.03
C VAL A 56 -5.92 -3.39 -8.59
N CYS A 57 -4.79 -3.17 -7.93
CA CYS A 57 -3.83 -2.17 -8.40
C CYS A 57 -3.27 -2.51 -9.77
N ASN A 58 -2.97 -3.78 -10.04
CA ASN A 58 -2.50 -4.19 -11.36
C ASN A 58 -3.57 -3.96 -12.43
N ALA A 59 -4.81 -4.29 -12.12
CA ALA A 59 -5.91 -4.13 -13.08
C ALA A 59 -6.14 -2.66 -13.40
N ILE A 60 -6.14 -1.80 -12.40
CA ILE A 60 -6.32 -0.36 -12.60
C ILE A 60 -5.14 0.22 -13.38
N SER A 61 -3.92 -0.20 -13.07
CA SER A 61 -2.73 0.23 -13.82
C SER A 61 -2.79 -0.16 -15.28
N ASN A 62 -3.49 -1.24 -15.60
CA ASN A 62 -3.66 -1.71 -16.97
C ASN A 62 -4.92 -1.16 -17.65
N GLY A 63 -5.56 -0.17 -17.05
CA GLY A 63 -6.66 0.56 -17.66
C GLY A 63 -8.05 0.18 -17.19
N MET A 64 -8.18 -0.76 -16.24
CA MET A 64 -9.49 -1.10 -15.70
C MET A 64 -10.03 0.05 -14.86
N ASN A 65 -11.31 0.41 -15.02
CA ASN A 65 -11.92 1.43 -14.18
C ASN A 65 -12.38 0.84 -12.85
N SER A 66 -12.71 1.72 -11.90
CA SER A 66 -13.09 1.30 -10.55
C SER A 66 -14.33 0.43 -10.52
N THR A 67 -15.30 0.68 -11.37
CA THR A 67 -16.53 -0.11 -11.42
C THR A 67 -16.24 -1.54 -11.86
N ALA A 68 -15.40 -1.70 -12.86
CA ALA A 68 -15.01 -3.03 -13.34
C ALA A 68 -14.17 -3.76 -12.29
N ALA A 69 -13.27 -3.03 -11.60
CA ALA A 69 -12.48 -3.61 -10.52
C ALA A 69 -13.35 -4.11 -9.38
N LEU A 70 -14.42 -3.40 -9.08
CA LEU A 70 -15.38 -3.80 -8.06
C LEU A 70 -16.03 -5.15 -8.39
N GLY A 71 -16.47 -5.31 -9.63
CA GLY A 71 -17.03 -6.59 -10.09
C GLY A 71 -16.00 -7.72 -10.04
N MET A 72 -14.76 -7.43 -10.38
CA MET A 72 -13.68 -8.41 -10.30
C MET A 72 -13.48 -8.91 -8.87
N VAL A 73 -13.45 -8.00 -7.89
CA VAL A 73 -13.29 -8.36 -6.49
C VAL A 73 -14.45 -9.21 -5.98
N GLN A 74 -15.68 -8.87 -6.38
CA GLN A 74 -16.84 -9.67 -6.03
C GLN A 74 -16.69 -11.10 -6.51
N ASN A 75 -16.24 -11.30 -7.73
CA ASN A 75 -16.04 -12.63 -8.30
C ASN A 75 -14.88 -13.37 -7.62
N ASP A 76 -13.79 -12.68 -7.37
CA ASP A 76 -12.59 -13.31 -6.82
C ASP A 76 -12.79 -13.78 -5.38
N LEU A 77 -13.45 -12.98 -4.57
CA LEU A 77 -13.60 -13.25 -3.14
C LEU A 77 -15.00 -13.71 -2.73
N GLY A 78 -15.97 -13.62 -3.63
CA GLY A 78 -17.35 -13.97 -3.31
C GLY A 78 -17.98 -13.04 -2.28
N VAL A 79 -17.61 -11.76 -2.29
CA VAL A 79 -18.07 -10.77 -1.32
C VAL A 79 -19.17 -9.90 -1.92
N SER A 80 -19.84 -9.15 -1.04
CA SER A 80 -20.87 -8.20 -1.45
C SER A 80 -20.27 -7.02 -2.22
N VAL A 81 -21.13 -6.27 -2.90
CA VAL A 81 -20.70 -5.07 -3.61
C VAL A 81 -20.12 -4.04 -2.64
N SER A 82 -20.68 -3.95 -1.45
CA SER A 82 -20.20 -3.03 -0.41
C SER A 82 -18.77 -3.40 0.03
N ALA A 83 -18.53 -4.68 0.29
CA ALA A 83 -17.21 -5.16 0.68
C ALA A 83 -16.21 -4.96 -0.45
N ALA A 84 -16.60 -5.27 -1.68
CA ALA A 84 -15.74 -5.06 -2.84
C ALA A 84 -15.37 -3.59 -3.00
N GLY A 85 -16.33 -2.69 -2.79
CA GLY A 85 -16.09 -1.25 -2.86
C GLY A 85 -15.08 -0.80 -1.81
N ASP A 86 -15.17 -1.31 -0.60
CA ASP A 86 -14.22 -0.99 0.45
C ASP A 86 -12.81 -1.46 0.10
N ILE A 87 -12.70 -2.66 -0.47
CA ILE A 87 -11.40 -3.21 -0.86
C ILE A 87 -10.78 -2.38 -1.99
N VAL A 88 -11.55 -2.05 -3.01
CA VAL A 88 -11.06 -1.22 -4.13
C VAL A 88 -10.62 0.15 -3.62
N SER A 89 -11.42 0.78 -2.77
CA SER A 89 -11.10 2.10 -2.23
C SER A 89 -9.86 2.07 -1.35
N ALA A 90 -9.75 1.06 -0.49
CA ALA A 90 -8.58 0.92 0.37
C ALA A 90 -7.31 0.67 -0.44
N ALA A 91 -7.40 -0.15 -1.49
CA ALA A 91 -6.26 -0.38 -2.38
C ALA A 91 -5.82 0.92 -3.05
N ALA A 92 -6.75 1.69 -3.57
CA ALA A 92 -6.43 2.95 -4.23
C ALA A 92 -5.76 3.93 -3.28
N VAL A 93 -6.30 4.06 -2.06
CA VAL A 93 -5.79 5.03 -1.08
C VAL A 93 -4.47 4.59 -0.47
N HIS A 94 -4.39 3.32 -0.06
CA HIS A 94 -3.26 2.85 0.75
C HIS A 94 -2.18 2.13 -0.04
N LEU A 95 -2.52 1.45 -1.12
CA LEU A 95 -1.53 0.75 -1.94
C LEU A 95 -1.05 1.56 -3.13
N GLY A 96 -1.59 2.75 -3.31
CA GLY A 96 -1.06 3.70 -4.27
C GLY A 96 -1.44 3.44 -5.73
N CYS A 97 -2.55 2.78 -5.95
CA CYS A 97 -3.04 2.64 -7.31
C CYS A 97 -4.21 3.56 -7.55
#